data_60579e29efd24c0f373a4ccde71b8330
#
_entry.id   60579e29efd24c0f373a4ccde71b8330
#
_cell.length_a   1.000
_cell.length_b   1.000
_cell.length_c   1.000
_cell.angle_alpha   90.00
_cell.angle_beta   90.00
_cell.angle_gamma   90.00
#
_symmetry.space_group_name_H-M   'P 1'
#
loop_
_entity.id
_entity.type
_entity.pdbx_description
1 polymer ?
#
loop_
_entity_poly.entity_id
_entity_poly.type
_entity_poly.pdbx_seq_one_letter_code
_entity_poly.pdbx_strand_id
1 'polypeptide(L)'
;MDAVVTNYVSRCKKVFIVAGGSFGYRWKSLCEYYHCPNTVFEVQFACDIDYAQLEEAVAASHPDVFLCQHHETSTGQLYNMKKISAICKKHNVSLVVDAISSFLADELDMADLGIDICITSSQKGLNIAPGLSFLFLSPKVLQTDFAHKSYYFDFAENLKNLERGQTPYSPATTLFLQLHVRLQNDMTIGIKNIIASVRTKALYFRELCKQNGWEVPAEVPSNCITGFFVRRNGGILFEELLKQNIYIMPGGTPDYFRVSHLGIQTNEDLDDLAKRIREVENR
;
A
#
# COMPACT_ATOMS: atom_id res chain seq x y z
N MET A 1 -4.48 4.71 8.16
CA MET A 1 -4.08 3.78 9.25
C MET A 1 -4.49 4.31 10.62
N ASP A 2 -4.05 5.49 11.05
CA ASP A 2 -4.37 6.07 12.37
C ASP A 2 -5.89 6.12 12.65
N ALA A 3 -6.69 6.64 11.72
CA ALA A 3 -8.15 6.66 11.82
C ALA A 3 -8.77 5.27 12.05
N VAL A 4 -8.23 4.22 11.42
CA VAL A 4 -8.72 2.85 11.60
C VAL A 4 -8.38 2.34 13.00
N VAL A 5 -7.17 2.59 13.48
CA VAL A 5 -6.77 2.16 14.82
C VAL A 5 -7.60 2.85 15.89
N THR A 6 -7.80 4.17 15.79
CA THR A 6 -8.52 4.96 16.79
C THR A 6 -10.05 4.70 16.84
N ASN A 7 -10.65 4.24 15.74
CA ASN A 7 -12.09 4.01 15.69
C ASN A 7 -12.48 2.53 15.75
N TYR A 8 -11.71 1.66 15.09
CA TYR A 8 -12.09 0.25 14.94
C TYR A 8 -11.19 -0.69 15.72
N VAL A 9 -9.86 -0.64 15.51
CA VAL A 9 -8.93 -1.60 16.10
C VAL A 9 -8.86 -1.48 17.63
N SER A 10 -8.89 -0.27 18.16
CA SER A 10 -8.77 -0.02 19.60
C SER A 10 -9.96 -0.51 20.46
N ARG A 11 -11.01 -1.03 19.84
CA ARG A 11 -12.10 -1.76 20.51
C ARG A 11 -11.85 -3.27 20.57
N CYS A 12 -10.92 -3.78 19.78
CA CYS A 12 -10.59 -5.18 19.70
C CYS A 12 -9.68 -5.61 20.86
N LYS A 13 -9.87 -6.82 21.36
CA LYS A 13 -9.06 -7.36 22.46
C LYS A 13 -7.74 -7.95 21.97
N LYS A 14 -7.73 -8.45 20.72
CA LYS A 14 -6.56 -9.09 20.13
C LYS A 14 -6.43 -8.67 18.68
N VAL A 15 -5.28 -8.12 18.34
CA VAL A 15 -4.94 -7.65 16.99
C VAL A 15 -3.85 -8.55 16.42
N PHE A 16 -4.00 -8.98 15.18
CA PHE A 16 -2.97 -9.71 14.44
C PHE A 16 -2.44 -8.83 13.31
N ILE A 17 -1.13 -8.75 13.16
CA ILE A 17 -0.46 -7.84 12.22
C ILE A 17 0.52 -8.63 11.37
N VAL A 18 0.48 -8.46 10.04
CA VAL A 18 1.55 -8.91 9.14
C VAL A 18 2.53 -7.78 8.93
N ALA A 19 3.82 -8.02 9.20
CA ALA A 19 4.89 -7.03 9.05
C ALA A 19 6.04 -7.60 8.22
N GLY A 20 6.09 -7.22 6.93
CA GLY A 20 7.19 -7.56 6.01
C GLY A 20 8.01 -6.35 5.57
N GLY A 21 7.78 -5.20 6.20
CA GLY A 21 8.50 -3.96 5.91
C GLY A 21 7.91 -2.76 6.65
N SER A 22 8.31 -1.56 6.24
CA SER A 22 8.02 -0.31 6.95
C SER A 22 6.54 -0.07 7.20
N PHE A 23 5.65 -0.49 6.29
CA PHE A 23 4.22 -0.23 6.43
C PHE A 23 3.52 -1.27 7.30
N GLY A 24 3.99 -2.51 7.29
CA GLY A 24 3.57 -3.50 8.29
C GLY A 24 3.97 -3.10 9.70
N TYR A 25 5.21 -2.67 9.91
CA TYR A 25 5.67 -2.15 11.20
C TYR A 25 4.97 -0.85 11.62
N ARG A 26 4.43 -0.07 10.69
CA ARG A 26 3.60 1.10 11.02
C ARG A 26 2.29 0.69 11.69
N TRP A 27 1.66 -0.40 11.27
CA TRP A 27 0.51 -0.96 11.98
C TRP A 27 0.87 -1.33 13.42
N LYS A 28 2.01 -2.02 13.61
CA LYS A 28 2.53 -2.37 14.95
C LYS A 28 2.70 -1.11 15.79
N SER A 29 3.44 -0.12 15.29
CA SER A 29 3.72 1.13 16.03
C SER A 29 2.44 1.88 16.42
N LEU A 30 1.43 1.92 15.55
CA LEU A 30 0.14 2.53 15.87
C LEU A 30 -0.61 1.73 16.94
N CYS A 31 -0.63 0.40 16.86
CA CYS A 31 -1.26 -0.45 17.87
C CYS A 31 -0.57 -0.27 19.24
N GLU A 32 0.76 -0.22 19.27
CA GLU A 32 1.53 0.03 20.50
C GLU A 32 1.23 1.42 21.08
N TYR A 33 1.22 2.46 20.23
CA TYR A 33 0.92 3.83 20.64
C TYR A 33 -0.47 3.97 21.29
N TYR A 34 -1.48 3.30 20.73
CA TYR A 34 -2.85 3.31 21.24
C TYR A 34 -3.14 2.18 22.24
N HIS A 35 -2.11 1.47 22.70
CA HIS A 35 -2.22 0.38 23.68
C HIS A 35 -3.18 -0.73 23.25
N CYS A 36 -3.17 -1.09 21.94
CA CYS A 36 -3.94 -2.21 21.43
C CYS A 36 -3.09 -3.48 21.54
N PRO A 37 -3.53 -4.51 22.29
CA PRO A 37 -2.81 -5.78 22.41
C PRO A 37 -2.65 -6.42 21.03
N ASN A 38 -1.42 -6.71 20.63
CA ASN A 38 -1.16 -7.21 19.29
C ASN A 38 -0.16 -8.36 19.23
N THR A 39 -0.32 -9.19 18.21
CA THR A 39 0.63 -10.23 17.79
C THR A 39 1.13 -9.89 16.40
N VAL A 40 2.43 -9.92 16.20
CA VAL A 40 3.06 -9.60 14.91
C VAL A 40 3.57 -10.89 14.26
N PHE A 41 3.16 -11.13 13.04
CA PHE A 41 3.72 -12.13 12.15
C PHE A 41 4.74 -11.45 11.23
N GLU A 42 6.01 -11.71 11.48
CA GLU A 42 7.11 -11.11 10.73
C GLU A 42 7.37 -11.88 9.44
N VAL A 43 7.49 -11.16 8.34
CA VAL A 43 7.85 -11.67 7.02
C VAL A 43 9.23 -11.13 6.66
N GLN A 44 10.10 -11.97 6.13
CA GLN A 44 11.44 -11.55 5.72
C GLN A 44 11.38 -10.52 4.58
N PHE A 45 12.43 -9.71 4.47
CA PHE A 45 12.54 -8.67 3.44
C PHE A 45 12.26 -9.24 2.05
N ALA A 46 11.28 -8.65 1.36
CA ALA A 46 10.87 -8.98 0.00
C ALA A 46 10.37 -10.42 -0.25
N CYS A 47 10.16 -11.23 0.80
CA CYS A 47 9.59 -12.56 0.69
C CYS A 47 8.06 -12.54 0.68
N ASP A 48 7.45 -13.57 0.09
CA ASP A 48 6.02 -13.85 0.25
C ASP A 48 5.76 -14.46 1.65
N ILE A 49 4.51 -14.46 2.03
CA ILE A 49 4.06 -15.08 3.29
C ILE A 49 4.05 -16.59 3.16
N ASP A 50 4.58 -17.30 4.15
CA ASP A 50 4.23 -18.71 4.34
C ASP A 50 2.81 -18.78 4.89
N TYR A 51 1.85 -19.03 4.01
CA TYR A 51 0.43 -19.00 4.35
C TYR A 51 -0.01 -20.16 5.27
N ALA A 52 0.74 -21.26 5.31
CA ALA A 52 0.48 -22.35 6.25
C ALA A 52 0.87 -21.93 7.68
N GLN A 53 2.07 -21.38 7.85
CA GLN A 53 2.51 -20.84 9.13
C GLN A 53 1.64 -19.65 9.57
N LEU A 54 1.22 -18.80 8.62
CA LEU A 54 0.29 -17.68 8.91
C LEU A 54 -1.03 -18.22 9.49
N GLU A 55 -1.60 -19.26 8.89
CA GLU A 55 -2.87 -19.83 9.36
C GLU A 55 -2.72 -20.44 10.75
N GLU A 56 -1.63 -21.18 11.00
CA GLU A 56 -1.33 -21.73 12.33
C GLU A 56 -1.20 -20.61 13.38
N ALA A 57 -0.51 -19.53 13.07
CA ALA A 57 -0.35 -18.38 13.96
C ALA A 57 -1.68 -17.67 14.25
N VAL A 58 -2.54 -17.49 13.25
CA VAL A 58 -3.89 -16.94 13.42
C VAL A 58 -4.74 -17.86 14.28
N ALA A 59 -4.71 -19.17 14.02
CA ALA A 59 -5.44 -20.16 14.81
C ALA A 59 -5.00 -20.16 16.29
N ALA A 60 -3.71 -20.03 16.57
CA ALA A 60 -3.17 -20.02 17.92
C ALA A 60 -3.50 -18.72 18.70
N SER A 61 -3.49 -17.58 18.01
CA SER A 61 -3.71 -16.26 18.64
C SER A 61 -5.17 -15.91 18.82
N HIS A 62 -6.09 -16.46 18.02
CA HIS A 62 -7.53 -16.15 18.02
C HIS A 62 -7.78 -14.62 17.99
N PRO A 63 -7.36 -13.90 16.95
CA PRO A 63 -7.52 -12.45 16.91
C PRO A 63 -8.94 -12.03 16.55
N ASP A 64 -9.33 -10.83 16.99
CA ASP A 64 -10.60 -10.20 16.56
C ASP A 64 -10.44 -9.53 15.19
N VAL A 65 -9.23 -8.99 14.92
CA VAL A 65 -8.92 -8.24 13.70
C VAL A 65 -7.52 -8.58 13.17
N PHE A 66 -7.42 -8.67 11.86
CA PHE A 66 -6.20 -8.92 11.09
C PHE A 66 -5.85 -7.67 10.28
N LEU A 67 -4.65 -7.15 10.47
CA LEU A 67 -4.13 -5.96 9.79
C LEU A 67 -3.01 -6.37 8.84
N CYS A 68 -3.12 -6.00 7.59
CA CYS A 68 -2.05 -6.17 6.62
C CYS A 68 -2.04 -5.06 5.58
N GLN A 69 -0.98 -4.99 4.82
CA GLN A 69 -0.92 -4.27 3.55
C GLN A 69 -1.09 -5.26 2.40
N HIS A 70 -1.78 -4.85 1.33
CA HIS A 70 -1.82 -5.63 0.09
C HIS A 70 -0.45 -5.62 -0.60
N HIS A 71 0.20 -4.46 -0.62
CA HIS A 71 1.54 -4.24 -1.16
C HIS A 71 2.45 -3.60 -0.11
N GLU A 72 3.55 -4.25 0.24
CA GLU A 72 4.58 -3.67 1.09
C GLU A 72 5.51 -2.78 0.24
N THR A 73 5.24 -1.48 0.25
CA THR A 73 5.90 -0.50 -0.60
C THR A 73 7.41 -0.39 -0.36
N SER A 74 7.88 -0.72 0.85
CA SER A 74 9.30 -0.65 1.19
C SER A 74 10.13 -1.74 0.52
N THR A 75 9.52 -2.86 0.15
CA THR A 75 10.18 -4.02 -0.46
C THR A 75 9.74 -4.30 -1.89
N GLY A 76 8.57 -3.78 -2.28
CA GLY A 76 7.93 -4.10 -3.57
C GLY A 76 7.11 -5.39 -3.57
N GLN A 77 7.00 -6.09 -2.42
CA GLN A 77 6.30 -7.37 -2.29
C GLN A 77 4.79 -7.20 -2.28
N LEU A 78 4.09 -7.97 -3.10
CA LEU A 78 2.63 -8.08 -3.14
C LEU A 78 2.18 -9.36 -2.45
N TYR A 79 1.24 -9.25 -1.50
CA TYR A 79 0.71 -10.41 -0.79
C TYR A 79 -0.57 -10.98 -1.42
N ASN A 80 -0.75 -12.29 -1.34
CA ASN A 80 -1.91 -12.97 -1.91
C ASN A 80 -3.15 -12.78 -1.03
N MET A 81 -3.95 -11.76 -1.37
CA MET A 81 -5.16 -11.43 -0.61
C MET A 81 -6.24 -12.52 -0.63
N LYS A 82 -6.27 -13.39 -1.63
CA LYS A 82 -7.21 -14.53 -1.66
C LYS A 82 -6.89 -15.53 -0.55
N LYS A 83 -5.60 -15.83 -0.34
CA LYS A 83 -5.16 -16.73 0.74
C LYS A 83 -5.39 -16.09 2.12
N ILE A 84 -5.04 -14.81 2.30
CA ILE A 84 -5.29 -14.08 3.55
C ILE A 84 -6.79 -14.03 3.87
N SER A 85 -7.61 -13.68 2.87
CA SER A 85 -9.08 -13.66 3.02
C SER A 85 -9.64 -15.03 3.44
N ALA A 86 -9.17 -16.11 2.82
CA ALA A 86 -9.62 -17.47 3.17
C ALA A 86 -9.29 -17.81 4.63
N ILE A 87 -8.09 -17.47 5.10
CA ILE A 87 -7.69 -17.65 6.51
C ILE A 87 -8.58 -16.83 7.43
N CYS A 88 -8.76 -15.54 7.16
CA CYS A 88 -9.61 -14.67 7.98
C CYS A 88 -11.07 -15.17 8.04
N LYS A 89 -11.64 -15.58 6.91
CA LYS A 89 -13.00 -16.16 6.84
C LYS A 89 -13.10 -17.45 7.67
N LYS A 90 -12.12 -18.35 7.52
CA LYS A 90 -12.12 -19.64 8.25
C LYS A 90 -12.10 -19.45 9.78
N HIS A 91 -11.37 -18.44 10.25
CA HIS A 91 -11.20 -18.16 11.68
C HIS A 91 -12.13 -17.06 12.20
N ASN A 92 -13.08 -16.56 11.37
CA ASN A 92 -14.00 -15.48 11.70
C ASN A 92 -13.31 -14.20 12.21
N VAL A 93 -12.21 -13.82 11.58
CA VAL A 93 -11.39 -12.64 11.89
C VAL A 93 -11.76 -11.50 10.96
N SER A 94 -11.95 -10.29 11.48
CA SER A 94 -12.16 -9.09 10.66
C SER A 94 -10.88 -8.72 9.90
N LEU A 95 -11.00 -8.48 8.59
CA LEU A 95 -9.87 -8.18 7.71
C LEU A 95 -9.79 -6.69 7.38
N VAL A 96 -8.68 -6.07 7.74
CA VAL A 96 -8.34 -4.68 7.43
C VAL A 96 -7.13 -4.64 6.50
N VAL A 97 -7.26 -3.98 5.36
CA VAL A 97 -6.23 -3.95 4.32
C VAL A 97 -5.79 -2.53 4.01
N ASP A 98 -4.49 -2.30 4.13
CA ASP A 98 -3.84 -1.13 3.54
C ASP A 98 -3.59 -1.41 2.05
N ALA A 99 -4.39 -0.76 1.19
CA ALA A 99 -4.24 -0.78 -0.25
C ALA A 99 -3.71 0.55 -0.81
N ILE A 100 -3.07 1.38 0.04
CA ILE A 100 -2.64 2.74 -0.34
C ILE A 100 -1.79 2.72 -1.60
N SER A 101 -0.86 1.80 -1.72
CA SER A 101 0.04 1.74 -2.87
C SER A 101 -0.42 0.76 -3.96
N SER A 102 -1.25 -0.23 -3.65
CA SER A 102 -1.75 -1.19 -4.63
C SER A 102 -3.03 -0.72 -5.36
N PHE A 103 -3.73 0.26 -4.82
CA PHE A 103 -4.95 0.79 -5.42
C PHE A 103 -4.69 1.33 -6.83
N LEU A 104 -5.45 0.88 -7.83
CA LEU A 104 -5.29 1.14 -9.26
C LEU A 104 -3.96 0.63 -9.88
N ALA A 105 -3.18 -0.17 -9.14
CA ALA A 105 -1.97 -0.81 -9.64
C ALA A 105 -2.10 -2.34 -9.69
N ASP A 106 -2.70 -2.93 -8.67
CA ASP A 106 -2.92 -4.37 -8.55
C ASP A 106 -4.41 -4.65 -8.30
N GLU A 107 -4.88 -5.80 -8.75
CA GLU A 107 -6.30 -6.18 -8.63
C GLU A 107 -6.66 -6.44 -7.16
N LEU A 108 -7.72 -5.79 -6.69
CA LEU A 108 -8.30 -5.99 -5.36
C LEU A 108 -9.80 -5.78 -5.41
N ASP A 109 -10.59 -6.80 -5.08
CA ASP A 109 -12.03 -6.69 -4.90
C ASP A 109 -12.37 -6.85 -3.42
N MET A 110 -12.83 -5.77 -2.80
CA MET A 110 -13.14 -5.73 -1.38
C MET A 110 -14.30 -6.65 -1.01
N ALA A 111 -15.32 -6.72 -1.87
CA ALA A 111 -16.53 -7.50 -1.61
C ALA A 111 -16.26 -9.00 -1.73
N ASP A 112 -15.63 -9.44 -2.81
CA ASP A 112 -15.30 -10.86 -3.04
C ASP A 112 -14.35 -11.40 -1.97
N LEU A 113 -13.39 -10.59 -1.56
CA LEU A 113 -12.43 -10.95 -0.52
C LEU A 113 -13.00 -10.85 0.90
N GLY A 114 -14.14 -10.18 1.10
CA GLY A 114 -14.72 -9.97 2.43
C GLY A 114 -13.83 -9.09 3.31
N ILE A 115 -13.21 -8.07 2.72
CA ILE A 115 -12.42 -7.09 3.44
C ILE A 115 -13.39 -6.19 4.23
N ASP A 116 -13.18 -6.06 5.52
CA ASP A 116 -14.03 -5.24 6.38
C ASP A 116 -13.69 -3.74 6.29
N ILE A 117 -12.41 -3.40 6.22
CA ILE A 117 -11.93 -2.03 6.00
C ILE A 117 -10.79 -2.04 4.97
N CYS A 118 -10.92 -1.23 3.93
CA CYS A 118 -9.86 -0.99 2.96
C CYS A 118 -9.48 0.49 2.97
N ILE A 119 -8.17 0.78 2.99
CA ILE A 119 -7.68 2.17 2.99
C ILE A 119 -6.86 2.47 1.75
N THR A 120 -7.05 3.70 1.21
CA THR A 120 -6.20 4.24 0.15
C THR A 120 -5.99 5.74 0.33
N SER A 121 -5.24 6.39 -0.56
CA SER A 121 -4.90 7.80 -0.47
C SER A 121 -4.75 8.46 -1.84
N SER A 122 -4.81 9.79 -1.86
CA SER A 122 -4.84 10.60 -3.07
C SER A 122 -3.54 10.56 -3.90
N GLN A 123 -2.39 10.49 -3.26
CA GLN A 123 -1.06 10.66 -3.89
C GLN A 123 -0.43 9.38 -4.44
N LYS A 124 -1.17 8.29 -4.56
CA LYS A 124 -0.72 7.00 -5.12
C LYS A 124 -1.45 6.71 -6.42
N GLY A 125 -2.20 5.65 -6.53
CA GLY A 125 -2.89 5.28 -7.76
C GLY A 125 -3.81 6.34 -8.36
N LEU A 126 -4.42 7.19 -7.53
CA LEU A 126 -5.21 8.34 -7.99
C LEU A 126 -4.36 9.46 -8.61
N ASN A 127 -3.07 9.49 -8.35
CA ASN A 127 -2.11 10.41 -8.99
C ASN A 127 -2.50 11.91 -8.92
N ILE A 128 -3.06 12.31 -7.78
CA ILE A 128 -3.33 13.72 -7.43
C ILE A 128 -2.50 14.11 -6.21
N ALA A 129 -2.51 15.39 -5.82
CA ALA A 129 -1.71 15.86 -4.70
C ALA A 129 -2.05 15.14 -3.39
N PRO A 130 -1.08 14.96 -2.45
CA PRO A 130 -1.33 14.37 -1.15
C PRO A 130 -2.26 15.24 -0.30
N GLY A 131 -3.05 14.61 0.58
CA GLY A 131 -3.91 15.31 1.56
C GLY A 131 -5.29 14.69 1.75
N LEU A 132 -5.69 13.67 0.96
CA LEU A 132 -6.91 12.90 1.19
C LEU A 132 -6.58 11.45 1.50
N SER A 133 -7.31 10.89 2.47
CA SER A 133 -7.34 9.46 2.75
C SER A 133 -8.77 8.95 2.55
N PHE A 134 -8.89 7.79 1.94
CA PHE A 134 -10.19 7.16 1.68
C PHE A 134 -10.27 5.85 2.45
N LEU A 135 -11.39 5.66 3.14
CA LEU A 135 -11.69 4.46 3.89
C LEU A 135 -12.99 3.86 3.34
N PHE A 136 -12.89 2.62 2.90
CA PHE A 136 -14.05 1.84 2.47
C PHE A 136 -14.42 0.89 3.59
N LEU A 137 -15.64 1.00 4.09
CA LEU A 137 -16.16 0.25 5.22
C LEU A 137 -17.21 -0.75 4.74
N SER A 138 -17.09 -2.01 5.18
CA SER A 138 -18.12 -3.01 4.90
C SER A 138 -19.41 -2.70 5.65
N PRO A 139 -20.58 -3.21 5.20
CA PRO A 139 -21.84 -3.08 5.95
C PRO A 139 -21.74 -3.60 7.39
N LYS A 140 -20.94 -4.62 7.64
CA LYS A 140 -20.67 -5.17 8.97
C LYS A 140 -20.00 -4.13 9.88
N VAL A 141 -19.01 -3.38 9.36
CA VAL A 141 -18.31 -2.34 10.14
C VAL A 141 -19.24 -1.17 10.43
N LEU A 142 -20.11 -0.78 9.49
CA LEU A 142 -21.08 0.31 9.65
C LEU A 142 -22.10 0.05 10.76
N GLN A 143 -22.30 -1.22 11.13
CA GLN A 143 -23.21 -1.63 12.21
C GLN A 143 -22.53 -1.75 13.58
N THR A 144 -21.24 -1.44 13.66
CA THR A 144 -20.49 -1.55 14.91
C THR A 144 -20.39 -0.20 15.63
N ASP A 145 -20.33 -0.22 16.97
CA ASP A 145 -19.97 0.96 17.73
C ASP A 145 -18.49 1.28 17.54
N PHE A 146 -18.16 2.51 17.27
CA PHE A 146 -16.78 2.96 17.13
C PHE A 146 -16.15 3.34 18.47
N ALA A 147 -14.82 3.29 18.57
CA ALA A 147 -14.13 3.56 19.84
C ALA A 147 -13.97 5.06 20.15
N HIS A 148 -14.18 5.95 19.17
CA HIS A 148 -14.13 7.42 19.31
C HIS A 148 -12.86 7.95 20.00
N LYS A 149 -11.69 7.36 19.74
CA LYS A 149 -10.43 7.80 20.34
C LYS A 149 -9.73 8.94 19.59
N SER A 150 -10.30 9.42 18.49
CA SER A 150 -9.81 10.57 17.74
C SER A 150 -10.94 11.55 17.51
N TYR A 151 -10.74 12.81 17.92
CA TYR A 151 -11.71 13.88 17.65
C TYR A 151 -11.74 14.23 16.14
N TYR A 152 -10.57 14.31 15.50
CA TYR A 152 -10.48 14.72 14.09
C TYR A 152 -10.84 13.57 13.11
N PHE A 153 -10.44 12.35 13.42
CA PHE A 153 -10.67 11.17 12.57
C PHE A 153 -11.86 10.31 13.05
N ASP A 154 -12.83 10.92 13.74
CA ASP A 154 -14.01 10.20 14.22
C ASP A 154 -14.87 9.67 13.05
N PHE A 155 -15.10 8.34 12.99
CA PHE A 155 -15.87 7.72 11.92
C PHE A 155 -17.34 8.12 11.98
N ALA A 156 -17.93 8.19 13.17
CA ALA A 156 -19.36 8.52 13.30
C ALA A 156 -19.63 9.96 12.84
N GLU A 157 -18.76 10.92 13.21
CA GLU A 157 -18.89 12.30 12.73
C GLU A 157 -18.66 12.42 11.21
N ASN A 158 -17.73 11.64 10.65
CA ASN A 158 -17.53 11.60 9.19
C ASN A 158 -18.77 11.01 8.48
N LEU A 159 -19.32 9.90 8.94
CA LEU A 159 -20.51 9.26 8.35
C LEU A 159 -21.74 10.18 8.44
N LYS A 160 -21.99 10.78 9.60
CA LYS A 160 -23.08 11.74 9.80
C LYS A 160 -22.99 12.95 8.86
N ASN A 161 -21.79 13.50 8.66
CA ASN A 161 -21.62 14.62 7.75
C ASN A 161 -21.71 14.19 6.28
N LEU A 162 -21.31 12.98 5.94
CA LEU A 162 -21.43 12.43 4.59
C LEU A 162 -22.89 12.35 4.11
N GLU A 163 -23.86 12.08 5.00
CA GLU A 163 -25.31 12.06 4.67
C GLU A 163 -25.78 13.37 4.02
N ARG A 164 -25.17 14.49 4.39
CA ARG A 164 -25.45 15.81 3.79
C ARG A 164 -24.40 16.27 2.78
N GLY A 165 -23.52 15.37 2.32
CA GLY A 165 -22.49 15.66 1.33
C GLY A 165 -21.36 16.58 1.85
N GLN A 166 -21.07 16.56 3.16
CA GLN A 166 -20.06 17.41 3.79
C GLN A 166 -19.04 16.59 4.56
N THR A 167 -17.92 17.24 4.91
CA THR A 167 -16.94 16.75 5.88
C THR A 167 -17.19 17.40 7.25
N PRO A 168 -16.76 16.79 8.38
CA PRO A 168 -16.93 17.36 9.71
C PRO A 168 -16.26 18.73 9.88
N TYR A 169 -15.16 18.94 9.17
CA TYR A 169 -14.33 20.15 9.21
C TYR A 169 -14.16 20.71 7.80
N SER A 170 -13.53 21.90 7.69
CA SER A 170 -13.28 22.53 6.39
C SER A 170 -12.54 21.59 5.43
N PRO A 171 -13.12 21.27 4.27
CA PRO A 171 -12.54 20.31 3.34
C PRO A 171 -11.36 20.92 2.56
N ALA A 172 -10.46 20.05 2.13
CA ALA A 172 -9.41 20.41 1.15
C ALA A 172 -10.02 20.56 -0.24
N THR A 173 -10.77 21.63 -0.48
CA THR A 173 -11.63 21.82 -1.66
C THR A 173 -10.90 21.61 -2.99
N THR A 174 -9.67 22.14 -3.12
CA THR A 174 -8.86 21.96 -4.33
C THR A 174 -8.57 20.47 -4.62
N LEU A 175 -8.31 19.67 -3.57
CA LEU A 175 -8.07 18.24 -3.73
C LEU A 175 -9.35 17.49 -4.12
N PHE A 176 -10.51 17.91 -3.63
CA PHE A 176 -11.79 17.34 -4.06
C PHE A 176 -12.07 17.63 -5.53
N LEU A 177 -11.74 18.82 -6.03
CA LEU A 177 -11.85 19.13 -7.45
C LEU A 177 -10.89 18.29 -8.30
N GLN A 178 -9.64 18.15 -7.88
CA GLN A 178 -8.68 17.25 -8.54
C GLN A 178 -9.20 15.79 -8.55
N LEU A 179 -9.72 15.32 -7.42
CA LEU A 179 -10.30 13.98 -7.30
C LEU A 179 -11.47 13.79 -8.26
N HIS A 180 -12.38 14.76 -8.34
CA HIS A 180 -13.53 14.71 -9.25
C HIS A 180 -13.10 14.51 -10.70
N VAL A 181 -12.18 15.36 -11.18
CA VAL A 181 -11.64 15.25 -12.55
C VAL A 181 -10.93 13.91 -12.76
N ARG A 182 -10.14 13.47 -11.77
CA ARG A 182 -9.44 12.20 -11.86
C ARG A 182 -10.39 11.02 -11.96
N LEU A 183 -11.42 10.96 -11.12
CA LEU A 183 -12.41 9.88 -11.14
C LEU A 183 -13.21 9.84 -12.46
N GLN A 184 -13.57 11.00 -13.03
CA GLN A 184 -14.21 11.04 -14.35
C GLN A 184 -13.32 10.43 -15.44
N ASN A 185 -12.03 10.78 -15.43
CA ASN A 185 -11.07 10.21 -16.38
C ASN A 185 -10.89 8.70 -16.16
N ASP A 186 -10.76 8.27 -14.91
CA ASP A 186 -10.58 6.85 -14.56
C ASP A 186 -11.80 6.01 -14.96
N MET A 187 -13.01 6.52 -14.79
CA MET A 187 -14.23 5.87 -15.24
C MET A 187 -14.28 5.75 -16.77
N THR A 188 -13.79 6.75 -17.49
CA THR A 188 -13.71 6.73 -18.95
C THR A 188 -12.69 5.70 -19.46
N ILE A 189 -11.52 5.63 -18.83
CA ILE A 189 -10.45 4.66 -19.18
C ILE A 189 -10.84 3.24 -18.76
N GLY A 190 -11.47 3.10 -17.60
CA GLY A 190 -11.81 1.84 -16.96
C GLY A 190 -10.69 1.26 -16.09
N ILE A 191 -11.05 0.79 -14.90
CA ILE A 191 -10.10 0.32 -13.87
C ILE A 191 -9.16 -0.78 -14.41
N LYS A 192 -9.68 -1.74 -15.16
CA LYS A 192 -8.87 -2.83 -15.74
C LYS A 192 -7.80 -2.31 -16.70
N ASN A 193 -8.12 -1.30 -17.50
CA ASN A 193 -7.17 -0.70 -18.43
C ASN A 193 -6.09 0.10 -17.69
N ILE A 194 -6.45 0.78 -16.61
CA ILE A 194 -5.50 1.50 -15.75
C ILE A 194 -4.50 0.51 -15.15
N ILE A 195 -4.99 -0.57 -14.52
CA ILE A 195 -4.14 -1.62 -13.93
C ILE A 195 -3.26 -2.26 -15.00
N ALA A 196 -3.80 -2.57 -16.17
CA ALA A 196 -3.03 -3.14 -17.28
C ALA A 196 -1.91 -2.20 -17.75
N SER A 197 -2.16 -0.90 -17.83
CA SER A 197 -1.16 0.11 -18.18
C SER A 197 -0.03 0.18 -17.15
N VAL A 198 -0.36 0.18 -15.84
CA VAL A 198 0.63 0.16 -14.76
C VAL A 198 1.48 -1.12 -14.83
N ARG A 199 0.81 -2.27 -15.03
CA ARG A 199 1.47 -3.58 -15.18
C ARG A 199 2.46 -3.60 -16.35
N THR A 200 2.08 -3.05 -17.50
CA THR A 200 2.95 -3.01 -18.67
C THR A 200 4.25 -2.26 -18.38
N LYS A 201 4.18 -1.10 -17.74
CA LYS A 201 5.35 -0.33 -17.33
C LYS A 201 6.23 -1.07 -16.30
N ALA A 202 5.59 -1.70 -15.33
CA ALA A 202 6.28 -2.48 -14.31
C ALA A 202 7.05 -3.67 -14.92
N LEU A 203 6.42 -4.40 -15.84
CA LEU A 203 7.06 -5.51 -16.54
C LEU A 203 8.21 -5.02 -17.43
N TYR A 204 8.03 -3.91 -18.12
CA TYR A 204 9.07 -3.31 -18.95
C TYR A 204 10.31 -2.94 -18.11
N PHE A 205 10.13 -2.25 -16.99
CA PHE A 205 11.26 -1.88 -16.13
C PHE A 205 11.95 -3.11 -15.50
N ARG A 206 11.20 -4.14 -15.12
CA ARG A 206 11.80 -5.39 -14.60
C ARG A 206 12.62 -6.11 -15.67
N GLU A 207 12.21 -6.04 -16.94
CA GLU A 207 13.02 -6.56 -18.02
C GLU A 207 14.33 -5.74 -18.18
N LEU A 208 14.27 -4.42 -18.04
CA LEU A 208 15.47 -3.58 -17.98
C LEU A 208 16.37 -3.94 -16.79
N CYS A 209 15.80 -4.22 -15.62
CA CYS A 209 16.58 -4.69 -14.46
C CYS A 209 17.32 -5.99 -14.80
N LYS A 210 16.63 -6.96 -15.38
CA LYS A 210 17.23 -8.24 -15.79
C LYS A 210 18.36 -8.05 -16.80
N GLN A 211 18.17 -7.24 -17.84
CA GLN A 211 19.19 -6.94 -18.86
C GLN A 211 20.43 -6.27 -18.29
N ASN A 212 20.28 -5.50 -17.20
CA ASN A 212 21.39 -4.80 -16.54
C ASN A 212 21.99 -5.58 -15.36
N GLY A 213 21.46 -6.76 -15.03
CA GLY A 213 21.90 -7.58 -13.90
C GLY A 213 21.57 -6.94 -12.55
N TRP A 214 20.52 -6.13 -12.49
CA TRP A 214 19.97 -5.59 -11.24
C TRP A 214 18.99 -6.60 -10.65
N GLU A 215 19.23 -6.98 -9.42
CA GLU A 215 18.36 -7.93 -8.71
C GLU A 215 17.05 -7.28 -8.29
N VAL A 216 15.92 -7.92 -8.61
CA VAL A 216 14.59 -7.57 -8.10
C VAL A 216 14.25 -8.58 -7.01
N PRO A 217 14.35 -8.22 -5.70
CA PRO A 217 14.29 -9.20 -4.63
C PRO A 217 12.87 -9.68 -4.30
N ALA A 218 11.82 -8.95 -4.69
CA ALA A 218 10.45 -9.33 -4.37
C ALA A 218 10.05 -10.63 -5.07
N GLU A 219 9.66 -11.65 -4.30
CA GLU A 219 9.20 -12.95 -4.82
C GLU A 219 7.94 -12.79 -5.67
N VAL A 220 7.03 -11.92 -5.25
CA VAL A 220 5.82 -11.54 -6.00
C VAL A 220 5.79 -10.01 -6.12
N PRO A 221 6.41 -9.42 -7.15
CA PRO A 221 6.51 -7.98 -7.26
C PRO A 221 5.17 -7.33 -7.65
N SER A 222 4.78 -6.29 -6.90
CA SER A 222 3.62 -5.43 -7.22
C SER A 222 3.84 -4.66 -8.54
N ASN A 223 2.75 -4.31 -9.21
CA ASN A 223 2.82 -3.42 -10.37
C ASN A 223 3.07 -1.95 -9.99
N CYS A 224 2.80 -1.57 -8.74
CA CYS A 224 2.96 -0.18 -8.28
C CYS A 224 4.43 0.27 -8.27
N ILE A 225 5.31 -0.58 -7.78
CA ILE A 225 6.73 -0.28 -7.55
C ILE A 225 7.58 -1.50 -7.89
N THR A 226 8.71 -1.27 -8.56
CA THR A 226 9.80 -2.24 -8.62
C THR A 226 10.91 -1.80 -7.68
N GLY A 227 11.19 -2.62 -6.65
CA GLY A 227 12.38 -2.52 -5.84
C GLY A 227 13.52 -3.32 -6.48
N PHE A 228 14.73 -2.78 -6.50
CA PHE A 228 15.88 -3.43 -7.14
C PHE A 228 17.20 -3.03 -6.49
N PHE A 229 18.17 -3.91 -6.58
CA PHE A 229 19.55 -3.64 -6.18
C PHE A 229 20.41 -3.25 -7.39
N VAL A 230 21.12 -2.14 -7.28
CA VAL A 230 22.18 -1.81 -8.23
C VAL A 230 23.47 -2.56 -7.86
N ARG A 231 24.34 -2.76 -8.85
CA ARG A 231 25.56 -3.57 -8.64
C ARG A 231 26.72 -2.80 -8.02
N ARG A 232 26.75 -1.50 -8.24
CA ARG A 232 27.86 -0.62 -7.81
C ARG A 232 27.36 0.80 -7.59
N ASN A 233 28.13 1.55 -6.81
CA ASN A 233 27.94 3.00 -6.63
C ASN A 233 26.57 3.43 -6.11
N GLY A 234 25.82 2.53 -5.47
CA GLY A 234 24.51 2.84 -4.91
C GLY A 234 24.54 3.99 -3.91
N GLY A 235 25.62 4.10 -3.12
CA GLY A 235 25.78 5.16 -2.15
C GLY A 235 25.81 6.59 -2.73
N ILE A 236 26.12 6.74 -4.03
CA ILE A 236 26.12 8.05 -4.73
C ILE A 236 24.99 8.17 -5.76
N LEU A 237 24.32 7.07 -6.10
CA LEU A 237 23.36 7.01 -7.22
C LEU A 237 22.25 8.03 -7.08
N PHE A 238 21.63 8.13 -5.90
CA PHE A 238 20.55 9.07 -5.68
C PHE A 238 20.97 10.51 -5.97
N GLU A 239 22.09 10.95 -5.42
CA GLU A 239 22.60 12.31 -5.60
C GLU A 239 23.00 12.58 -7.07
N GLU A 240 23.57 11.61 -7.76
CA GLU A 240 23.95 11.75 -9.15
C GLU A 240 22.74 11.83 -10.10
N LEU A 241 21.67 11.09 -9.82
CA LEU A 241 20.40 11.19 -10.54
C LEU A 241 19.68 12.51 -10.21
N LEU A 242 19.70 12.93 -8.94
CA LEU A 242 19.09 14.18 -8.51
C LEU A 242 19.68 15.41 -9.22
N LYS A 243 20.99 15.44 -9.44
CA LYS A 243 21.67 16.48 -10.24
C LYS A 243 21.15 16.58 -11.68
N GLN A 244 20.54 15.50 -12.18
CA GLN A 244 19.95 15.41 -13.52
C GLN A 244 18.41 15.57 -13.49
N ASN A 245 17.83 16.02 -12.37
CA ASN A 245 16.38 16.12 -12.12
C ASN A 245 15.64 14.78 -12.23
N ILE A 246 16.31 13.67 -11.96
CA ILE A 246 15.72 12.34 -11.93
C ILE A 246 15.53 11.90 -10.47
N TYR A 247 14.29 11.58 -10.12
CA TYR A 247 13.91 11.23 -8.75
C TYR A 247 13.53 9.75 -8.67
N ILE A 248 14.31 8.96 -7.97
CA ILE A 248 13.97 7.60 -7.56
C ILE A 248 13.95 7.51 -6.04
N MET A 249 13.33 6.48 -5.50
CA MET A 249 13.22 6.36 -4.04
C MET A 249 14.33 5.46 -3.49
N PRO A 250 15.25 5.99 -2.66
CA PRO A 250 16.20 5.15 -1.92
C PRO A 250 15.47 4.15 -1.00
N GLY A 251 16.07 3.00 -0.78
CA GLY A 251 15.60 2.00 0.16
C GLY A 251 16.31 2.06 1.51
N GLY A 252 16.22 0.96 2.26
CA GLY A 252 16.84 0.83 3.58
C GLY A 252 18.35 0.55 3.56
N THR A 253 18.92 0.25 2.39
CA THR A 253 20.35 0.01 2.17
C THR A 253 20.87 0.89 1.03
N PRO A 254 22.18 1.18 0.97
CA PRO A 254 22.77 2.08 -0.04
C PRO A 254 22.56 1.64 -1.49
N ASP A 255 22.43 0.33 -1.74
CA ASP A 255 22.33 -0.22 -3.09
C ASP A 255 20.90 -0.57 -3.51
N TYR A 256 19.91 -0.41 -2.62
CA TYR A 256 18.51 -0.71 -2.87
C TYR A 256 17.70 0.52 -3.22
N PHE A 257 17.05 0.49 -4.37
CA PHE A 257 16.20 1.58 -4.88
C PHE A 257 14.84 1.08 -5.33
N ARG A 258 13.91 2.01 -5.46
CA ARG A 258 12.54 1.73 -5.89
C ARG A 258 12.12 2.70 -6.99
N VAL A 259 11.53 2.17 -8.06
CA VAL A 259 10.94 2.92 -9.17
C VAL A 259 9.44 2.71 -9.17
N SER A 260 8.67 3.80 -9.12
CA SER A 260 7.20 3.77 -9.22
C SER A 260 6.77 3.71 -10.68
N HIS A 261 5.69 2.97 -10.94
CA HIS A 261 5.07 2.84 -12.26
C HIS A 261 3.70 3.53 -12.33
N LEU A 262 3.35 4.28 -11.29
CA LEU A 262 2.15 5.11 -11.24
C LEU A 262 2.33 6.38 -12.07
N GLY A 263 1.22 6.89 -12.64
CA GLY A 263 1.24 8.15 -13.37
C GLY A 263 1.58 8.03 -14.86
N ILE A 264 1.87 9.18 -15.45
CA ILE A 264 2.21 9.32 -16.88
C ILE A 264 3.71 9.07 -17.03
N GLN A 265 4.06 7.86 -17.39
CA GLN A 265 5.45 7.42 -17.60
C GLN A 265 5.51 6.63 -18.88
N THR A 266 6.51 6.87 -19.72
CA THR A 266 6.72 6.18 -20.98
C THR A 266 7.83 5.14 -20.88
N ASN A 267 7.97 4.28 -21.89
CA ASN A 267 9.10 3.36 -21.96
C ASN A 267 10.42 4.12 -22.17
N GLU A 268 10.39 5.23 -22.90
CA GLU A 268 11.54 6.08 -23.14
C GLU A 268 12.06 6.72 -21.84
N ASP A 269 11.16 7.11 -20.92
CA ASP A 269 11.55 7.59 -19.57
C ASP A 269 12.26 6.49 -18.79
N LEU A 270 11.79 5.25 -18.87
CA LEU A 270 12.40 4.10 -18.20
C LEU A 270 13.74 3.71 -18.83
N ASP A 271 13.87 3.82 -20.15
CA ASP A 271 15.13 3.60 -20.88
C ASP A 271 16.19 4.64 -20.50
N ASP A 272 15.79 5.93 -20.44
CA ASP A 272 16.70 7.00 -20.01
C ASP A 272 17.14 6.80 -18.55
N LEU A 273 16.21 6.47 -17.66
CA LEU A 273 16.54 6.13 -16.27
C LEU A 273 17.56 4.98 -16.21
N ALA A 274 17.32 3.89 -16.92
CA ALA A 274 18.22 2.74 -16.93
C ALA A 274 19.59 3.11 -17.49
N LYS A 275 19.66 3.95 -18.52
CA LYS A 275 20.90 4.48 -19.06
C LYS A 275 21.67 5.30 -18.02
N ARG A 276 21.01 6.21 -17.31
CA ARG A 276 21.63 7.06 -16.27
C ARG A 276 22.15 6.23 -15.11
N ILE A 277 21.42 5.22 -14.67
CA ILE A 277 21.89 4.31 -13.62
C ILE A 277 23.22 3.63 -14.06
N ARG A 278 23.26 3.08 -15.30
CA ARG A 278 24.49 2.48 -15.85
C ARG A 278 25.66 3.46 -15.91
N GLU A 279 25.40 4.71 -16.30
CA GLU A 279 26.44 5.75 -16.34
C GLU A 279 27.07 6.00 -14.97
N VAL A 280 26.26 5.95 -13.90
CA VAL A 280 26.76 6.07 -12.51
C VAL A 280 27.49 4.81 -12.07
N GLU A 281 26.95 3.62 -12.38
CA GLU A 281 27.61 2.35 -12.04
C GLU A 281 28.99 2.17 -12.67
N ASN A 282 29.23 2.80 -13.83
CA ASN A 282 30.48 2.66 -14.61
C ASN A 282 31.54 3.72 -14.27
N ARG A 283 31.26 4.62 -13.35
CA ARG A 283 32.26 5.57 -12.80
C ARG A 283 33.11 4.92 -11.72
#